data_cbb28a7a1a8f95068d73934e1d7146f3
#
_entry.id   cbb28a7a1a8f95068d73934e1d7146f3
#
_cell.length_a   1.000
_cell.length_b   1.000
_cell.length_c   1.000
_cell.angle_alpha   90.00
_cell.angle_beta   90.00
_cell.angle_gamma   90.00
#
_symmetry.space_group_name_H-M   'P 1'
#
loop_
_entity.id
_entity.type
_entity.pdbx_description
1 polymer ?
#
loop_
_entity_poly.entity_id
_entity_poly.type
_entity_poly.pdbx_seq_one_letter_code
_entity_poly.pdbx_strand_id
1 'polypeptide(L)'
;MTDFLVRAGLAKDVAKIIELERATANAPHWAEAEYVAMAERRTTEYVRREIFIAESNDELIGFAVGKIVGDLAEVESVAVDAHARRRGIGKDLCKAIVDWAGAQGAQTVELEVRAASGGAIGLYRSLGFTPEGLRPAYYSDPIDDAVLMRLDLKKRA
;
A
#
# COMPACT_ATOMS: atom_id res chain seq x y z
N MET A 1 -19.36 -5.20 11.22
CA MET A 1 -18.91 -3.95 11.85
C MET A 1 -17.40 -3.91 11.92
N THR A 2 -16.82 -2.82 11.46
CA THR A 2 -15.37 -2.63 11.44
C THR A 2 -14.91 -2.17 12.83
N ASP A 3 -13.92 -2.81 13.40
CA ASP A 3 -13.36 -2.42 14.70
C ASP A 3 -12.02 -1.69 14.57
N PHE A 4 -11.74 -1.16 13.38
CA PHE A 4 -10.56 -0.37 13.11
C PHE A 4 -10.91 0.83 12.24
N LEU A 5 -10.02 1.83 12.26
CA LEU A 5 -10.15 3.06 11.49
C LEU A 5 -8.97 3.22 10.56
N VAL A 6 -9.24 3.59 9.30
CA VAL A 6 -8.18 3.95 8.34
C VAL A 6 -8.16 5.47 8.19
N ARG A 7 -6.99 6.05 8.32
CA ARG A 7 -6.78 7.50 8.18
C ARG A 7 -5.41 7.80 7.59
N ALA A 8 -5.21 9.05 7.18
CA ALA A 8 -3.90 9.49 6.72
C ALA A 8 -2.89 9.41 7.88
N GLY A 9 -1.67 8.97 7.57
CA GLY A 9 -0.59 8.92 8.53
C GLY A 9 -0.03 10.30 8.82
N LEU A 10 0.37 10.52 10.06
CA LEU A 10 0.93 11.78 10.54
C LEU A 10 2.34 11.55 11.07
N ALA A 11 3.09 12.64 11.29
CA ALA A 11 4.44 12.54 11.82
C ALA A 11 4.52 11.74 13.12
N LYS A 12 3.50 11.84 13.97
CA LYS A 12 3.42 11.08 15.23
C LYS A 12 3.36 9.57 15.01
N ASP A 13 2.98 9.11 13.83
CA ASP A 13 2.81 7.69 13.53
C ASP A 13 4.10 7.03 13.03
N VAL A 14 5.10 7.81 12.64
CA VAL A 14 6.29 7.30 11.94
C VAL A 14 7.03 6.22 12.73
N ALA A 15 7.22 6.41 14.03
CA ALA A 15 7.93 5.42 14.85
C ALA A 15 7.23 4.06 14.83
N LYS A 16 5.91 4.04 14.94
CA LYS A 16 5.12 2.81 14.91
C LYS A 16 5.05 2.19 13.52
N ILE A 17 5.02 3.02 12.47
CA ILE A 17 5.10 2.55 11.09
C ILE A 17 6.41 1.81 10.86
N ILE A 18 7.52 2.38 11.30
CA ILE A 18 8.84 1.76 11.16
C ILE A 18 8.90 0.44 11.94
N GLU A 19 8.39 0.42 13.16
CA GLU A 19 8.35 -0.79 13.97
C GLU A 19 7.60 -1.91 13.24
N LEU A 20 6.43 -1.62 12.68
CA LEU A 20 5.66 -2.60 11.93
C LEU A 20 6.37 -3.01 10.64
N GLU A 21 6.94 -2.06 9.92
CA GLU A 21 7.66 -2.32 8.68
C GLU A 21 8.84 -3.27 8.91
N ARG A 22 9.63 -3.05 9.98
CA ARG A 22 10.76 -3.90 10.31
C ARG A 22 10.34 -5.32 10.70
N ALA A 23 9.12 -5.48 11.21
CA ALA A 23 8.55 -6.79 11.54
C ALA A 23 7.90 -7.49 10.34
N THR A 24 7.80 -6.80 9.19
CA THR A 24 7.14 -7.33 7.98
C THR A 24 8.20 -7.73 6.96
N ALA A 25 8.29 -9.04 6.67
CA ALA A 25 9.37 -9.62 5.87
C ALA A 25 9.51 -9.03 4.46
N ASN A 26 8.41 -8.68 3.82
CA ASN A 26 8.40 -8.24 2.42
C ASN A 26 8.24 -6.73 2.26
N ALA A 27 8.27 -5.97 3.36
CA ALA A 27 8.18 -4.51 3.28
C ALA A 27 9.51 -3.92 2.77
N PRO A 28 9.46 -2.75 2.11
CA PRO A 28 10.65 -2.15 1.50
C PRO A 28 11.76 -1.73 2.44
N HIS A 29 11.51 -1.54 3.73
CA HIS A 29 12.48 -1.09 4.73
C HIS A 29 13.11 0.26 4.37
N TRP A 30 12.28 1.27 4.15
CA TRP A 30 12.74 2.62 3.87
C TRP A 30 13.33 3.28 5.11
N ALA A 31 14.21 4.27 4.87
CA ALA A 31 14.80 5.06 5.95
C ALA A 31 13.74 5.90 6.67
N GLU A 32 13.99 6.19 7.96
CA GLU A 32 13.08 7.03 8.75
C GLU A 32 12.80 8.37 8.09
N ALA A 33 13.83 9.01 7.51
CA ALA A 33 13.68 10.30 6.84
C ALA A 33 12.68 10.25 5.67
N GLU A 34 12.60 9.11 4.99
CA GLU A 34 11.64 8.94 3.90
C GLU A 34 10.20 8.88 4.44
N TYR A 35 9.98 8.17 5.53
CA TYR A 35 8.67 8.12 6.17
C TYR A 35 8.24 9.47 6.72
N VAL A 36 9.18 10.20 7.34
CA VAL A 36 8.91 11.56 7.84
C VAL A 36 8.47 12.47 6.69
N ALA A 37 9.20 12.42 5.57
CA ALA A 37 8.87 13.24 4.41
C ALA A 37 7.47 12.91 3.86
N MET A 38 7.11 11.63 3.82
CA MET A 38 5.77 11.21 3.38
C MET A 38 4.69 11.71 4.34
N ALA A 39 4.90 11.56 5.64
CA ALA A 39 3.94 11.97 6.67
C ALA A 39 3.77 13.48 6.71
N GLU A 40 4.81 14.24 6.41
CA GLU A 40 4.76 15.69 6.32
C GLU A 40 4.28 16.18 4.94
N ARG A 41 3.96 15.24 4.05
CA ARG A 41 3.50 15.52 2.69
C ARG A 41 4.46 16.39 1.90
N ARG A 42 5.76 16.12 2.06
CA ARG A 42 6.80 16.78 1.28
C ARG A 42 6.81 16.16 -0.12
N THR A 43 6.12 16.79 -1.03
CA THR A 43 6.01 16.31 -2.40
C THR A 43 6.81 17.20 -3.34
N THR A 44 7.25 16.60 -4.45
CA THR A 44 7.75 17.38 -5.58
C THR A 44 6.61 17.61 -6.56
N GLU A 45 6.85 18.43 -7.56
CA GLU A 45 5.87 18.70 -8.61
C GLU A 45 5.43 17.42 -9.34
N TYR A 46 6.35 16.43 -9.47
CA TYR A 46 6.12 15.22 -10.24
C TYR A 46 5.80 13.99 -9.41
N VAL A 47 6.17 13.97 -8.14
CA VAL A 47 6.00 12.81 -7.28
C VAL A 47 5.23 13.20 -6.04
N ARG A 48 4.10 12.55 -5.82
CA ARG A 48 3.28 12.71 -4.61
C ARG A 48 3.15 11.38 -3.91
N ARG A 49 3.34 11.37 -2.60
CA ARG A 49 3.17 10.19 -1.78
C ARG A 49 2.22 10.47 -0.62
N GLU A 50 1.50 9.44 -0.22
CA GLU A 50 0.65 9.48 0.96
C GLU A 50 0.78 8.17 1.73
N ILE A 51 0.75 8.28 3.05
CA ILE A 51 0.69 7.12 3.93
C ILE A 51 -0.70 7.07 4.53
N PHE A 52 -1.30 5.88 4.51
CA PHE A 52 -2.52 5.60 5.26
C PHE A 52 -2.19 4.60 6.35
N ILE A 53 -2.79 4.77 7.52
CA ILE A 53 -2.64 3.84 8.64
C ILE A 53 -3.98 3.28 9.04
N ALA A 54 -3.95 2.09 9.62
CA ALA A 54 -5.10 1.49 10.27
C ALA A 54 -4.81 1.42 11.76
N GLU A 55 -5.74 1.88 12.58
CA GLU A 55 -5.59 1.81 14.03
C GLU A 55 -6.83 1.22 14.68
N SER A 56 -6.61 0.54 15.79
CA SER A 56 -7.65 -0.05 16.62
C SER A 56 -7.25 0.15 18.06
N ASN A 57 -8.13 0.75 18.87
CA ASN A 57 -7.84 1.05 20.28
C ASN A 57 -6.51 1.80 20.46
N ASP A 58 -6.28 2.82 19.61
CA ASP A 58 -5.08 3.65 19.60
C ASP A 58 -3.78 2.90 19.26
N GLU A 59 -3.88 1.66 18.79
CA GLU A 59 -2.73 0.91 18.28
C GLU A 59 -2.70 0.93 16.77
N LEU A 60 -1.51 1.16 16.19
CA LEU A 60 -1.31 1.07 14.75
C LEU A 60 -1.17 -0.41 14.38
N ILE A 61 -2.09 -0.90 13.56
CA ILE A 61 -2.16 -2.31 13.17
C ILE A 61 -1.89 -2.55 11.69
N GLY A 62 -1.70 -1.49 10.92
CA GLY A 62 -1.36 -1.61 9.51
C GLY A 62 -1.03 -0.26 8.91
N PHE A 63 -0.37 -0.28 7.76
CA PHE A 63 -0.15 0.92 6.97
C PHE A 63 -0.01 0.57 5.49
N ALA A 64 -0.19 1.59 4.65
CA ALA A 64 0.04 1.47 3.22
C ALA A 64 0.61 2.78 2.68
N VAL A 65 1.41 2.68 1.63
CA VAL A 65 2.02 3.82 0.97
C VAL A 65 1.57 3.85 -0.47
N GLY A 66 1.05 5.00 -0.90
CA GLY A 66 0.71 5.27 -2.28
C GLY A 66 1.63 6.34 -2.85
N LYS A 67 1.89 6.22 -4.14
CA LYS A 67 2.73 7.15 -4.90
C LYS A 67 2.03 7.51 -6.20
N ILE A 68 2.12 8.76 -6.61
CA ILE A 68 1.63 9.19 -7.90
C ILE A 68 2.76 9.89 -8.66
N VAL A 69 2.96 9.47 -9.91
CA VAL A 69 3.85 10.15 -10.86
C VAL A 69 3.00 10.45 -12.08
N GLY A 70 2.74 11.73 -12.32
CA GLY A 70 1.84 12.13 -13.42
C GLY A 70 0.41 11.66 -13.15
N ASP A 71 -0.10 10.79 -14.02
CA ASP A 71 -1.44 10.19 -13.90
C ASP A 71 -1.40 8.71 -13.49
N LEU A 72 -0.23 8.19 -13.16
CA LEU A 72 -0.04 6.81 -12.75
C LEU A 72 0.20 6.75 -11.24
N ALA A 73 -0.66 6.02 -10.56
CA ALA A 73 -0.52 5.74 -9.14
C ALA A 73 0.04 4.35 -8.93
N GLU A 74 0.69 4.15 -7.79
CA GLU A 74 1.26 2.88 -7.40
C GLU A 74 1.00 2.63 -5.92
N VAL A 75 0.59 1.41 -5.59
CA VAL A 75 0.58 0.93 -4.21
C VAL A 75 1.99 0.39 -3.95
N GLU A 76 2.81 1.15 -3.23
CA GLU A 76 4.20 0.79 -3.02
C GLU A 76 4.39 -0.20 -1.87
N SER A 77 3.52 -0.15 -0.86
CA SER A 77 3.63 -1.02 0.30
C SER A 77 2.30 -1.15 0.99
N VAL A 78 2.00 -2.36 1.46
CA VAL A 78 0.88 -2.63 2.38
C VAL A 78 1.41 -3.60 3.42
N ALA A 79 1.30 -3.24 4.68
CA ALA A 79 1.72 -4.09 5.79
C ALA A 79 0.64 -4.12 6.86
N VAL A 80 0.33 -5.32 7.36
CA VAL A 80 -0.66 -5.53 8.41
C VAL A 80 -0.01 -6.36 9.51
N ASP A 81 -0.21 -5.95 10.77
CA ASP A 81 0.29 -6.67 11.91
C ASP A 81 -0.18 -8.13 11.85
N ALA A 82 0.72 -9.07 12.14
CA ALA A 82 0.40 -10.50 12.05
C ALA A 82 -0.80 -10.90 12.92
N HIS A 83 -0.99 -10.24 14.05
CA HIS A 83 -2.11 -10.52 14.96
C HIS A 83 -3.43 -9.90 14.50
N ALA A 84 -3.40 -9.03 13.50
CA ALA A 84 -4.57 -8.32 12.99
C ALA A 84 -5.00 -8.77 11.59
N ARG A 85 -4.39 -9.81 11.06
CA ARG A 85 -4.71 -10.30 9.71
C ARG A 85 -6.10 -10.90 9.62
N ARG A 86 -6.63 -11.00 8.40
CA ARG A 86 -7.95 -11.55 8.08
C ARG A 86 -9.12 -10.73 8.62
N ARG A 87 -8.90 -9.43 8.85
CA ARG A 87 -9.95 -8.50 9.29
C ARG A 87 -10.33 -7.50 8.19
N GLY A 88 -9.78 -7.65 6.97
CA GLY A 88 -10.03 -6.73 5.87
C GLY A 88 -9.20 -5.45 5.93
N ILE A 89 -8.19 -5.39 6.79
CA ILE A 89 -7.37 -4.18 6.98
C ILE A 89 -6.57 -3.85 5.73
N GLY A 90 -5.90 -4.85 5.15
CA GLY A 90 -5.12 -4.66 3.92
C GLY A 90 -5.97 -4.19 2.76
N LYS A 91 -7.18 -4.72 2.65
CA LYS A 91 -8.13 -4.31 1.62
C LYS A 91 -8.55 -2.85 1.79
N ASP A 92 -8.89 -2.45 3.02
CA ASP A 92 -9.32 -1.07 3.30
C ASP A 92 -8.18 -0.08 3.12
N LEU A 93 -6.94 -0.46 3.49
CA LEU A 93 -5.77 0.37 3.25
C LEU A 93 -5.53 0.58 1.76
N CYS A 94 -5.59 -0.49 0.98
CA CYS A 94 -5.43 -0.40 -0.47
C CYS A 94 -6.54 0.44 -1.10
N LYS A 95 -7.77 0.26 -0.63
CA LYS A 95 -8.91 1.06 -1.10
C LYS A 95 -8.69 2.56 -0.80
N ALA A 96 -8.13 2.89 0.36
CA ALA A 96 -7.83 4.28 0.69
C ALA A 96 -6.84 4.89 -0.31
N ILE A 97 -5.82 4.12 -0.72
CA ILE A 97 -4.88 4.58 -1.74
C ILE A 97 -5.58 4.77 -3.08
N VAL A 98 -6.43 3.82 -3.47
CA VAL A 98 -7.18 3.91 -4.75
C VAL A 98 -8.07 5.14 -4.77
N ASP A 99 -8.77 5.41 -3.67
CA ASP A 99 -9.66 6.57 -3.56
C ASP A 99 -8.86 7.88 -3.58
N TRP A 100 -7.73 7.92 -2.86
CA TRP A 100 -6.82 9.06 -2.90
C TRP A 100 -6.28 9.31 -4.30
N ALA A 101 -5.83 8.25 -4.98
CA ALA A 101 -5.31 8.36 -6.34
C ALA A 101 -6.35 8.94 -7.30
N GLY A 102 -7.58 8.45 -7.22
CA GLY A 102 -8.68 8.97 -8.04
C GLY A 102 -8.96 10.44 -7.77
N ALA A 103 -8.99 10.83 -6.49
CA ALA A 103 -9.20 12.23 -6.09
C ALA A 103 -8.06 13.14 -6.56
N GLN A 104 -6.85 12.60 -6.71
CA GLN A 104 -5.68 13.34 -7.20
C GLN A 104 -5.59 13.36 -8.73
N GLY A 105 -6.51 12.74 -9.44
CA GLY A 105 -6.54 12.74 -10.90
C GLY A 105 -5.79 11.61 -11.57
N ALA A 106 -5.33 10.62 -10.82
CA ALA A 106 -4.68 9.45 -11.42
C ALA A 106 -5.68 8.68 -12.29
N GLN A 107 -5.20 8.12 -13.39
CA GLN A 107 -6.01 7.35 -14.31
C GLN A 107 -5.87 5.85 -14.09
N THR A 108 -4.76 5.43 -13.51
CA THR A 108 -4.41 4.02 -13.34
C THR A 108 -3.71 3.84 -12.01
N VAL A 109 -3.95 2.71 -11.35
CA VAL A 109 -3.21 2.28 -10.16
C VAL A 109 -2.54 0.95 -10.47
N GLU A 110 -1.24 0.84 -10.16
CA GLU A 110 -0.47 -0.38 -10.33
C GLU A 110 0.10 -0.84 -9.01
N LEU A 111 0.39 -2.12 -8.92
CA LEU A 111 1.12 -2.71 -7.80
C LEU A 111 1.85 -3.96 -8.26
N GLU A 112 2.86 -4.35 -7.49
CA GLU A 112 3.55 -5.61 -7.69
C GLU A 112 3.38 -6.48 -6.46
N VAL A 113 3.15 -7.77 -6.67
CA VAL A 113 2.90 -8.74 -5.60
C VAL A 113 3.62 -10.04 -5.91
N ARG A 114 4.10 -10.75 -4.87
CA ARG A 114 4.71 -12.07 -5.06
C ARG A 114 3.72 -13.02 -5.71
N ALA A 115 4.18 -13.76 -6.72
CA ALA A 115 3.35 -14.75 -7.41
C ALA A 115 2.82 -15.81 -6.43
N ALA A 116 3.61 -16.15 -5.41
CA ALA A 116 3.19 -17.13 -4.39
C ALA A 116 2.17 -16.58 -3.38
N SER A 117 1.93 -15.26 -3.37
CA SER A 117 0.99 -14.64 -2.41
C SER A 117 -0.45 -14.69 -2.92
N GLY A 118 -1.03 -15.88 -3.00
CA GLY A 118 -2.38 -16.07 -3.53
C GLY A 118 -3.45 -15.28 -2.77
N GLY A 119 -3.31 -15.14 -1.45
CA GLY A 119 -4.24 -14.36 -0.65
C GLY A 119 -4.21 -12.87 -1.00
N ALA A 120 -3.02 -12.31 -1.19
CA ALA A 120 -2.87 -10.92 -1.59
C ALA A 120 -3.40 -10.68 -3.00
N ILE A 121 -3.08 -11.58 -3.93
CA ILE A 121 -3.59 -11.49 -5.30
C ILE A 121 -5.12 -11.50 -5.31
N GLY A 122 -5.73 -12.40 -4.52
CA GLY A 122 -7.19 -12.46 -4.39
C GLY A 122 -7.78 -11.18 -3.82
N LEU A 123 -7.11 -10.58 -2.83
CA LEU A 123 -7.51 -9.30 -2.25
C LEU A 123 -7.52 -8.21 -3.33
N TYR A 124 -6.45 -8.09 -4.09
CA TYR A 124 -6.36 -7.06 -5.12
C TYR A 124 -7.36 -7.29 -6.26
N ARG A 125 -7.57 -8.54 -6.65
CA ARG A 125 -8.64 -8.88 -7.62
C ARG A 125 -10.00 -8.45 -7.10
N SER A 126 -10.28 -8.59 -5.82
CA SER A 126 -11.56 -8.19 -5.23
C SER A 126 -11.79 -6.68 -5.31
N LEU A 127 -10.73 -5.89 -5.46
CA LEU A 127 -10.79 -4.44 -5.65
C LEU A 127 -10.83 -4.03 -7.13
N GLY A 128 -10.75 -5.00 -8.04
CA GLY A 128 -10.81 -4.74 -9.47
C GLY A 128 -9.48 -4.75 -10.20
N PHE A 129 -8.38 -5.02 -9.50
CA PHE A 129 -7.07 -5.16 -10.15
C PHE A 129 -7.02 -6.42 -10.99
N THR A 130 -6.34 -6.35 -12.13
CA THR A 130 -6.13 -7.49 -13.01
C THR A 130 -4.64 -7.69 -13.29
N PRO A 131 -4.19 -8.95 -13.46
CA PRO A 131 -2.79 -9.20 -13.82
C PRO A 131 -2.47 -8.66 -15.21
N GLU A 132 -1.35 -7.93 -15.32
CA GLU A 132 -0.91 -7.33 -16.58
C GLU A 132 0.49 -7.79 -16.99
N GLY A 133 1.28 -8.33 -16.09
CA GLY A 133 2.63 -8.74 -16.43
C GLY A 133 3.29 -9.53 -15.33
N LEU A 134 4.49 -10.00 -15.63
CA LEU A 134 5.28 -10.81 -14.72
C LEU A 134 6.73 -10.34 -14.78
N ARG A 135 7.36 -10.16 -13.62
CA ARG A 135 8.80 -9.92 -13.52
C ARG A 135 9.45 -11.16 -12.93
N PRO A 136 10.15 -11.98 -13.74
CA PRO A 136 10.77 -13.20 -13.22
C PRO A 136 11.84 -12.90 -12.18
N ALA A 137 11.87 -13.71 -11.13
CA ALA A 137 12.89 -13.65 -10.07
C ALA A 137 13.10 -12.25 -9.48
N TYR A 138 12.03 -11.46 -9.35
CA TYR A 138 12.08 -10.09 -8.85
C TYR A 138 12.38 -10.04 -7.35
N TYR A 139 11.81 -10.96 -6.58
CA TYR A 139 12.03 -11.05 -5.13
C TYR A 139 13.14 -12.04 -4.80
N SER A 140 13.79 -11.83 -3.66
CA SER A 140 14.76 -12.77 -3.09
C SER A 140 14.29 -13.22 -1.70
N ASP A 141 14.83 -14.32 -1.19
CA ASP A 141 14.62 -14.86 0.15
C ASP A 141 13.15 -15.10 0.53
N PRO A 142 12.39 -15.98 -0.16
CA PRO A 142 12.81 -16.83 -1.28
C PRO A 142 12.71 -16.13 -2.62
N ILE A 143 13.38 -16.68 -3.61
CA ILE A 143 13.26 -16.21 -4.99
C ILE A 143 11.82 -16.44 -5.44
N ASP A 144 11.19 -15.42 -6.01
CA ASP A 144 9.84 -15.50 -6.52
C ASP A 144 9.63 -14.43 -7.59
N ASP A 145 8.68 -14.67 -8.46
CA ASP A 145 8.29 -13.71 -9.49
C ASP A 145 7.38 -12.65 -8.89
N ALA A 146 7.37 -11.47 -9.50
CA ALA A 146 6.40 -10.43 -9.20
C ALA A 146 5.31 -10.43 -10.24
N VAL A 147 4.06 -10.42 -9.79
CA VAL A 147 2.90 -10.22 -10.67
C VAL A 147 2.59 -8.72 -10.65
N LEU A 148 2.61 -8.09 -11.82
CA LEU A 148 2.17 -6.71 -11.97
C LEU A 148 0.65 -6.72 -12.11
N MET A 149 -0.04 -5.98 -11.26
CA MET A 149 -1.49 -5.84 -11.31
C MET A 149 -1.86 -4.39 -11.56
N ARG A 150 -2.95 -4.18 -12.27
CA ARG A 150 -3.40 -2.86 -12.68
C ARG A 150 -4.90 -2.67 -12.46
N LEU A 151 -5.26 -1.48 -12.03
CA LEU A 151 -6.65 -1.03 -11.94
C LEU A 151 -6.81 0.25 -12.77
N ASP A 152 -7.73 0.22 -13.72
CA ASP A 152 -8.02 1.39 -14.56
C ASP A 152 -9.15 2.18 -13.92
N LEU A 153 -8.85 3.39 -13.42
CA LEU A 153 -9.81 4.22 -12.71
C LEU A 153 -10.85 4.83 -13.63
N LYS A 154 -10.53 5.02 -14.90
CA LYS A 154 -11.48 5.57 -15.87
C LYS A 154 -12.69 4.68 -16.09
N LYS A 155 -12.50 3.36 -15.91
CA LYS A 155 -13.57 2.38 -16.13
C LYS A 155 -14.45 2.17 -14.90
N ARG A 156 -14.14 2.87 -13.80
CA ARG A 156 -14.89 2.74 -12.55
C ARG A 156 -16.05 3.72 -12.41
N ALA A 157 -16.19 4.62 -13.32
CA ALA A 157 -17.19 5.68 -13.24
C ALA A 157 -18.64 5.15 -13.12
#